data_d57780a5138d2b1a6b981e2ca9205109
#
_entry.id   d57780a5138d2b1a6b981e2ca9205109
#
_cell.length_a   1.000
_cell.length_b   1.000
_cell.length_c   1.000
_cell.angle_alpha   90.00
_cell.angle_beta   90.00
_cell.angle_gamma   90.00
#
_symmetry.space_group_name_H-M   'P 1'
#
loop_
_entity.id
_entity.type
_entity.pdbx_description
1 polymer ?
#
loop_
_entity_poly.entity_id
_entity_poly.type
_entity_poly.pdbx_seq_one_letter_code
_entity_poly.pdbx_strand_id
1 'polypeptide(L)'
;ENAVSANAFRPGDVLRSRAGISVEIGNTDAEGRLLLGDALTCAGEGTGGICPDLIIDFATLTGAARAALGPDLPALFARNDDTAAALLAAGTEADDPCWRLPLWDGYRDYLKSDIADINNAHTNGFAGASVAALFLDKFVPEGTDWAHFDTFAWRPIAKPGRPKGGDALGLRAAWRMLQSRFG
;
A
#
# COMPACT_ATOMS: atom_id res chain seq x y z
N GLU A 1 -7.11 11.36 7.51
CA GLU A 1 -8.14 10.80 8.40
C GLU A 1 -9.52 11.34 8.04
N ASN A 2 -10.53 10.49 8.18
CA ASN A 2 -11.92 10.87 7.97
C ASN A 2 -12.55 11.30 9.31
N ALA A 3 -12.52 12.59 9.61
CA ALA A 3 -13.11 13.12 10.81
C ALA A 3 -14.60 13.52 10.59
N VAL A 4 -15.43 13.40 11.63
CA VAL A 4 -16.82 13.86 11.57
C VAL A 4 -16.87 15.39 11.39
N SER A 5 -17.32 15.83 10.23
CA SER A 5 -17.42 17.25 9.86
C SER A 5 -18.49 17.44 8.77
N ALA A 6 -18.81 18.70 8.48
CA ALA A 6 -19.75 19.03 7.40
C ALA A 6 -19.22 18.60 6.00
N ASN A 7 -17.90 18.54 5.86
CA ASN A 7 -17.21 18.19 4.61
C ASN A 7 -16.71 16.73 4.58
N ALA A 8 -17.01 15.91 5.60
CA ALA A 8 -16.66 14.51 5.59
C ALA A 8 -17.43 13.78 4.49
N PHE A 9 -16.72 12.95 3.72
CA PHE A 9 -17.37 12.12 2.72
C PHE A 9 -18.19 10.99 3.38
N ARG A 10 -19.18 10.48 2.66
CA ARG A 10 -20.17 9.52 3.11
C ARG A 10 -20.21 8.32 2.17
N PRO A 11 -20.70 7.16 2.64
CA PRO A 11 -20.96 6.04 1.73
C PRO A 11 -21.87 6.46 0.56
N GLY A 12 -21.46 6.10 -0.66
CA GLY A 12 -22.14 6.49 -1.91
C GLY A 12 -21.68 7.81 -2.52
N ASP A 13 -20.84 8.60 -1.82
CA ASP A 13 -20.18 9.75 -2.45
C ASP A 13 -19.20 9.28 -3.53
N VAL A 14 -19.03 10.08 -4.58
CA VAL A 14 -18.04 9.85 -5.63
C VAL A 14 -17.00 10.95 -5.60
N LEU A 15 -15.75 10.57 -5.36
CA LEU A 15 -14.62 11.47 -5.34
C LEU A 15 -13.82 11.36 -6.63
N ARG A 16 -13.26 12.47 -7.09
CA ARG A 16 -12.32 12.48 -8.22
C ARG A 16 -10.89 12.55 -7.70
N SER A 17 -10.11 11.55 -8.02
CA SER A 17 -8.70 11.47 -7.65
C SER A 17 -7.82 12.37 -8.52
N ARG A 18 -6.55 12.56 -8.12
CA ARG A 18 -5.50 13.24 -8.90
C ARG A 18 -5.31 12.61 -10.28
N ALA A 19 -5.37 11.29 -10.38
CA ALA A 19 -5.27 10.55 -11.65
C ALA A 19 -6.50 10.75 -12.57
N GLY A 20 -7.54 11.45 -12.10
CA GLY A 20 -8.80 11.61 -12.83
C GLY A 20 -9.74 10.41 -12.70
N ILE A 21 -9.37 9.38 -11.98
CA ILE A 21 -10.20 8.21 -11.67
C ILE A 21 -11.27 8.64 -10.67
N SER A 22 -12.52 8.34 -10.97
CA SER A 22 -13.62 8.51 -10.03
C SER A 22 -13.70 7.33 -9.07
N VAL A 23 -13.88 7.61 -7.79
CA VAL A 23 -13.88 6.60 -6.72
C VAL A 23 -15.16 6.71 -5.91
N GLU A 24 -15.96 5.65 -5.90
CA GLU A 24 -17.09 5.52 -4.99
C GLU A 24 -16.61 5.21 -3.58
N ILE A 25 -17.19 5.87 -2.60
CA ILE A 25 -16.94 5.61 -1.19
C ILE A 25 -17.88 4.49 -0.72
N GLY A 26 -17.40 3.27 -0.71
CA GLY A 26 -18.10 2.12 -0.12
C GLY A 26 -17.85 1.99 1.37
N ASN A 27 -16.67 2.44 1.85
CA ASN A 27 -16.30 2.43 3.25
C ASN A 27 -15.53 3.70 3.61
N THR A 28 -16.02 4.45 4.57
CA THR A 28 -15.39 5.70 5.04
C THR A 28 -14.12 5.47 5.87
N ASP A 29 -13.92 4.27 6.41
CA ASP A 29 -12.70 3.85 7.12
C ASP A 29 -11.58 3.36 6.15
N ALA A 30 -11.82 3.44 4.86
CA ALA A 30 -10.85 3.16 3.81
C ALA A 30 -10.34 4.47 3.15
N GLU A 31 -10.18 5.54 3.93
CA GLU A 31 -9.74 6.86 3.48
C GLU A 31 -8.24 6.89 3.16
N GLY A 32 -7.43 6.14 3.88
CA GLY A 32 -5.97 6.14 3.74
C GLY A 32 -5.54 5.79 2.32
N ARG A 33 -6.22 4.85 1.65
CA ARG A 33 -5.91 4.47 0.27
C ARG A 33 -6.26 5.56 -0.76
N LEU A 34 -7.21 6.45 -0.46
CA LEU A 34 -7.53 7.59 -1.33
C LEU A 34 -6.38 8.60 -1.33
N LEU A 35 -5.89 8.96 -0.14
CA LEU A 35 -4.74 9.85 0.02
C LEU A 35 -3.47 9.25 -0.61
N LEU A 36 -3.23 7.96 -0.36
CA LEU A 36 -2.06 7.27 -0.89
C LEU A 36 -2.14 7.12 -2.43
N GLY A 37 -3.32 6.89 -2.98
CA GLY A 37 -3.53 6.89 -4.43
C GLY A 37 -3.13 8.22 -5.09
N ASP A 38 -3.55 9.34 -4.53
CA ASP A 38 -3.16 10.66 -5.02
C ASP A 38 -1.65 10.92 -4.87
N ALA A 39 -1.04 10.47 -3.76
CA ALA A 39 0.39 10.56 -3.54
C ALA A 39 1.19 9.72 -4.55
N LEU A 40 0.74 8.49 -4.84
CA LEU A 40 1.35 7.61 -5.85
C LEU A 40 1.27 8.22 -7.26
N THR A 41 0.12 8.78 -7.62
CA THR A 41 -0.05 9.51 -8.88
C THR A 41 0.94 10.68 -8.96
N CYS A 42 1.01 11.49 -7.90
CA CYS A 42 1.94 12.62 -7.82
C CYS A 42 3.41 12.18 -7.95
N ALA A 43 3.79 11.10 -7.26
CA ALA A 43 5.14 10.54 -7.36
C ALA A 43 5.44 10.04 -8.78
N GLY A 44 4.48 9.40 -9.42
CA GLY A 44 4.62 8.87 -10.77
C GLY A 44 4.69 9.93 -11.87
N GLU A 45 4.11 11.13 -11.66
CA GLU A 45 4.25 12.28 -12.57
C GLU A 45 5.72 12.76 -12.67
N GLY A 46 6.52 12.42 -11.68
CA GLY A 46 7.93 12.77 -11.62
C GLY A 46 8.19 14.26 -11.36
N THR A 47 9.46 14.63 -11.47
CA THR A 47 9.92 16.02 -11.29
C THR A 47 10.75 16.44 -12.49
N GLY A 48 10.42 17.58 -13.08
CA GLY A 48 11.16 18.10 -14.23
C GLY A 48 11.11 17.21 -15.47
N GLY A 49 10.06 16.38 -15.62
CA GLY A 49 9.89 15.44 -16.74
C GLY A 49 10.63 14.11 -16.56
N ILE A 50 11.23 13.87 -15.40
CA ILE A 50 11.89 12.60 -15.05
C ILE A 50 10.92 11.79 -14.20
N CYS A 51 10.37 10.68 -14.76
CA CYS A 51 9.56 9.74 -14.01
C CYS A 51 10.44 8.78 -13.22
N PRO A 52 9.99 8.31 -12.04
CA PRO A 52 10.75 7.34 -11.26
C PRO A 52 10.74 5.95 -11.93
N ASP A 53 11.88 5.25 -11.88
CA ASP A 53 11.98 3.84 -12.30
C ASP A 53 11.29 2.91 -11.27
N LEU A 54 11.29 3.31 -10.01
CA LEU A 54 10.74 2.55 -8.89
C LEU A 54 10.06 3.48 -7.90
N ILE A 55 8.85 3.13 -7.47
CA ILE A 55 8.16 3.75 -6.35
C ILE A 55 8.04 2.72 -5.22
N ILE A 56 8.43 3.10 -4.00
CA ILE A 56 8.21 2.30 -2.79
C ILE A 56 7.39 3.14 -1.82
N ASP A 57 6.29 2.59 -1.34
CA ASP A 57 5.47 3.25 -0.32
C ASP A 57 5.23 2.36 0.90
N PHE A 58 4.91 3.02 2.02
CA PHE A 58 4.65 2.40 3.30
C PHE A 58 3.37 2.99 3.88
N ALA A 59 2.45 2.13 4.28
CA ALA A 59 1.26 2.57 4.98
C ALA A 59 0.82 1.56 6.04
N THR A 60 0.16 2.05 7.08
CA THR A 60 -0.59 1.22 8.04
C THR A 60 -2.00 1.01 7.51
N LEU A 61 -2.08 0.37 6.32
CA LEU A 61 -3.25 0.47 5.46
C LEU A 61 -4.39 -0.44 5.89
N THR A 62 -4.08 -1.71 6.23
CA THR A 62 -5.17 -2.68 6.48
C THR A 62 -4.98 -3.49 7.77
N GLY A 63 -6.10 -3.68 8.48
CA GLY A 63 -6.17 -4.70 9.52
C GLY A 63 -6.03 -6.12 8.97
N ALA A 64 -6.34 -6.33 7.69
CA ALA A 64 -6.24 -7.63 7.02
C ALA A 64 -4.78 -8.11 6.87
N ALA A 65 -3.85 -7.23 6.52
CA ALA A 65 -2.42 -7.56 6.48
C ALA A 65 -1.91 -7.97 7.87
N ARG A 66 -2.26 -7.19 8.90
CA ARG A 66 -1.90 -7.49 10.29
C ARG A 66 -2.52 -8.80 10.78
N ALA A 67 -3.77 -9.08 10.42
CA ALA A 67 -4.44 -10.34 10.78
C ALA A 67 -3.78 -11.54 10.11
N ALA A 68 -3.30 -11.39 8.88
CA ALA A 68 -2.64 -12.45 8.12
C ALA A 68 -1.22 -12.75 8.61
N LEU A 69 -0.42 -11.71 8.91
CA LEU A 69 1.03 -11.83 9.13
C LEU A 69 1.47 -11.44 10.55
N GLY A 70 0.56 -10.91 11.38
CA GLY A 70 0.90 -10.43 12.71
C GLY A 70 1.54 -9.03 12.72
N PRO A 71 1.93 -8.53 13.91
CA PRO A 71 2.42 -7.17 14.07
C PRO A 71 3.88 -6.96 13.68
N ASP A 72 4.66 -8.03 13.56
CA ASP A 72 6.11 -7.96 13.38
C ASP A 72 6.56 -8.17 11.93
N LEU A 73 5.66 -8.59 11.04
CA LEU A 73 5.97 -8.98 9.67
C LEU A 73 5.08 -8.18 8.69
N PRO A 74 5.59 -7.12 8.05
CA PRO A 74 4.81 -6.35 7.09
C PRO A 74 4.49 -7.16 5.84
N ALA A 75 3.32 -6.94 5.26
CA ALA A 75 2.96 -7.46 3.96
C ALA A 75 3.64 -6.64 2.88
N LEU A 76 4.32 -7.33 1.96
CA LEU A 76 4.91 -6.76 0.76
C LEU A 76 4.04 -7.08 -0.45
N PHE A 77 3.72 -6.07 -1.23
CA PHE A 77 3.15 -6.20 -2.57
C PHE A 77 4.12 -5.59 -3.58
N ALA A 78 4.30 -6.22 -4.72
CA ALA A 78 5.17 -5.69 -5.77
C ALA A 78 4.68 -6.15 -7.15
N ARG A 79 4.77 -5.25 -8.14
CA ARG A 79 4.47 -5.55 -9.54
C ARG A 79 5.49 -6.50 -10.15
N ASN A 80 6.77 -6.29 -9.82
CA ASN A 80 7.89 -7.02 -10.39
C ASN A 80 8.38 -8.10 -9.44
N ASP A 81 8.54 -9.33 -9.94
CA ASP A 81 9.00 -10.48 -9.15
C ASP A 81 10.45 -10.32 -8.70
N ASP A 82 11.32 -9.73 -9.54
CA ASP A 82 12.73 -9.49 -9.19
C ASP A 82 12.85 -8.45 -8.07
N THR A 83 12.04 -7.39 -8.12
CA THR A 83 11.97 -6.39 -7.05
C THR A 83 11.44 -6.99 -5.75
N ALA A 84 10.41 -7.83 -5.81
CA ALA A 84 9.92 -8.56 -4.64
C ALA A 84 11.00 -9.46 -4.05
N ALA A 85 11.68 -10.25 -4.87
CA ALA A 85 12.74 -11.15 -4.44
C ALA A 85 13.91 -10.39 -3.81
N ALA A 86 14.32 -9.26 -4.40
CA ALA A 86 15.37 -8.42 -3.86
C ALA A 86 15.00 -7.82 -2.50
N LEU A 87 13.75 -7.35 -2.31
CA LEU A 87 13.26 -6.83 -1.03
C LEU A 87 13.19 -7.91 0.05
N LEU A 88 12.74 -9.12 -0.28
CA LEU A 88 12.72 -10.25 0.65
C LEU A 88 14.13 -10.66 1.10
N ALA A 89 15.08 -10.75 0.16
CA ALA A 89 16.47 -11.06 0.45
C ALA A 89 17.11 -9.98 1.34
N ALA A 90 16.95 -8.71 0.95
CA ALA A 90 17.47 -7.57 1.71
C ALA A 90 16.85 -7.48 3.12
N GLY A 91 15.58 -7.81 3.27
CA GLY A 91 14.91 -7.87 4.58
C GLY A 91 15.51 -8.94 5.49
N THR A 92 15.86 -10.09 4.92
CA THR A 92 16.54 -11.16 5.65
C THR A 92 17.94 -10.72 6.10
N GLU A 93 18.73 -10.10 5.21
CA GLU A 93 20.07 -9.59 5.53
C GLU A 93 20.06 -8.47 6.58
N ALA A 94 19.04 -7.60 6.55
CA ALA A 94 18.94 -6.44 7.43
C ALA A 94 18.24 -6.73 8.78
N ASP A 95 17.89 -7.98 9.07
CA ASP A 95 17.03 -8.34 10.21
C ASP A 95 15.73 -7.49 10.27
N ASP A 96 15.12 -7.31 9.09
CA ASP A 96 13.88 -6.56 8.87
C ASP A 96 12.99 -7.31 7.87
N PRO A 97 12.57 -8.54 8.20
CA PRO A 97 11.88 -9.41 7.27
C PRO A 97 10.51 -8.85 6.88
N CYS A 98 10.09 -9.18 5.66
CA CYS A 98 8.74 -8.94 5.15
C CYS A 98 8.23 -10.21 4.46
N TRP A 99 6.93 -10.24 4.13
CA TRP A 99 6.33 -11.39 3.47
C TRP A 99 5.47 -10.94 2.30
N ARG A 100 5.72 -11.50 1.11
CA ARG A 100 4.98 -11.14 -0.09
C ARG A 100 3.57 -11.73 -0.06
N LEU A 101 2.57 -10.86 -0.28
CA LEU A 101 1.20 -11.22 -0.59
C LEU A 101 0.89 -10.92 -2.07
N PRO A 102 -0.10 -11.62 -2.68
CA PRO A 102 -0.32 -11.53 -4.12
C PRO A 102 -1.07 -10.27 -4.54
N LEU A 103 -0.67 -9.70 -5.69
CA LEU A 103 -1.48 -8.81 -6.53
C LEU A 103 -2.22 -9.68 -7.56
N TRP A 104 -3.22 -10.45 -7.12
CA TRP A 104 -3.92 -11.37 -8.02
C TRP A 104 -5.04 -10.67 -8.78
N ASP A 105 -4.92 -10.65 -10.11
CA ASP A 105 -5.85 -9.95 -11.00
C ASP A 105 -7.31 -10.39 -10.85
N GLY A 106 -7.56 -11.63 -10.44
CA GLY A 106 -8.93 -12.12 -10.18
C GLY A 106 -9.69 -11.33 -9.10
N TYR A 107 -8.98 -10.59 -8.23
CA TYR A 107 -9.61 -9.72 -7.23
C TYR A 107 -9.88 -8.29 -7.71
N ARG A 108 -9.47 -7.91 -8.93
CA ARG A 108 -9.77 -6.57 -9.48
C ARG A 108 -11.28 -6.33 -9.59
N ASP A 109 -12.07 -7.38 -9.80
CA ASP A 109 -13.52 -7.29 -9.85
C ASP A 109 -14.15 -6.85 -8.53
N TYR A 110 -13.45 -7.02 -7.41
CA TYR A 110 -13.90 -6.53 -6.10
C TYR A 110 -13.86 -4.99 -5.97
N LEU A 111 -13.17 -4.32 -6.87
CA LEU A 111 -13.11 -2.86 -6.93
C LEU A 111 -14.15 -2.24 -7.87
N LYS A 112 -15.03 -3.03 -8.50
CA LYS A 112 -16.06 -2.51 -9.39
C LYS A 112 -17.06 -1.64 -8.65
N SER A 113 -17.52 -0.60 -9.33
CA SER A 113 -18.59 0.31 -8.92
C SER A 113 -19.61 0.43 -10.03
N ASP A 114 -20.86 0.63 -9.68
CA ASP A 114 -21.95 0.89 -10.64
C ASP A 114 -22.07 2.39 -10.99
N ILE A 115 -21.43 3.27 -10.21
CA ILE A 115 -21.59 4.75 -10.31
C ILE A 115 -20.26 5.49 -10.49
N ALA A 116 -19.12 4.79 -10.39
CA ALA A 116 -17.77 5.35 -10.53
C ALA A 116 -16.86 4.37 -11.27
N ASP A 117 -15.63 4.79 -11.58
CA ASP A 117 -14.63 3.90 -12.21
C ASP A 117 -14.22 2.75 -11.28
N ILE A 118 -14.12 3.03 -9.98
CA ILE A 118 -13.78 2.03 -8.95
C ILE A 118 -14.50 2.37 -7.63
N ASN A 119 -14.56 1.37 -6.73
CA ASN A 119 -14.99 1.52 -5.34
C ASN A 119 -13.77 1.44 -4.40
N ASN A 120 -13.75 2.21 -3.32
CA ASN A 120 -12.66 2.18 -2.36
C ASN A 120 -12.70 0.96 -1.42
N ALA A 121 -13.78 0.19 -1.45
CA ALA A 121 -13.96 -1.00 -0.63
C ALA A 121 -14.73 -2.07 -1.38
N HIS A 122 -14.66 -3.30 -0.89
CA HIS A 122 -15.50 -4.39 -1.37
C HIS A 122 -16.38 -4.94 -0.24
N THR A 123 -17.50 -5.58 -0.59
CA THR A 123 -18.54 -5.97 0.35
C THR A 123 -18.35 -7.36 0.95
N ASN A 124 -17.50 -8.22 0.34
CA ASN A 124 -17.40 -9.62 0.76
C ASN A 124 -16.45 -9.90 1.94
N GLY A 125 -15.66 -8.91 2.38
CA GLY A 125 -14.76 -9.03 3.53
C GLY A 125 -13.50 -9.88 3.33
N PHE A 126 -13.30 -10.51 2.17
CA PHE A 126 -12.15 -11.38 1.90
C PHE A 126 -11.01 -10.63 1.19
N ALA A 127 -9.79 -11.17 1.31
CA ALA A 127 -8.59 -10.67 0.62
C ALA A 127 -8.31 -9.17 0.81
N GLY A 128 -8.71 -8.58 1.95
CA GLY A 128 -8.70 -7.13 2.17
C GLY A 128 -7.37 -6.45 1.89
N ALA A 129 -6.24 -7.08 2.26
CA ALA A 129 -4.91 -6.54 2.00
C ALA A 129 -4.57 -6.53 0.50
N SER A 130 -4.82 -7.64 -0.22
CA SER A 130 -4.61 -7.73 -1.68
C SER A 130 -5.51 -6.76 -2.45
N VAL A 131 -6.78 -6.63 -2.04
CA VAL A 131 -7.73 -5.69 -2.68
C VAL A 131 -7.30 -4.24 -2.44
N ALA A 132 -6.80 -3.91 -1.25
CA ALA A 132 -6.26 -2.58 -0.97
C ALA A 132 -5.03 -2.28 -1.83
N ALA A 133 -4.11 -3.23 -1.96
CA ALA A 133 -2.94 -3.09 -2.82
C ALA A 133 -3.32 -2.97 -4.31
N LEU A 134 -4.31 -3.75 -4.79
CA LEU A 134 -4.85 -3.64 -6.16
C LEU A 134 -5.56 -2.30 -6.41
N PHE A 135 -6.16 -1.70 -5.38
CA PHE A 135 -6.67 -0.34 -5.47
C PHE A 135 -5.52 0.65 -5.71
N LEU A 136 -4.45 0.59 -4.90
CA LEU A 136 -3.27 1.46 -5.04
C LEU A 136 -2.57 1.28 -6.40
N ASP A 137 -2.48 0.06 -6.88
CA ASP A 137 -1.90 -0.29 -8.18
C ASP A 137 -2.52 0.50 -9.36
N LYS A 138 -3.80 0.88 -9.26
CA LYS A 138 -4.49 1.72 -10.24
C LYS A 138 -3.91 3.15 -10.37
N PHE A 139 -3.23 3.63 -9.34
CA PHE A 139 -2.70 4.99 -9.26
C PHE A 139 -1.21 5.09 -9.56
N VAL A 140 -0.54 3.97 -9.72
CA VAL A 140 0.86 3.91 -10.15
C VAL A 140 0.90 3.89 -11.68
N PRO A 141 1.66 4.78 -12.35
CA PRO A 141 1.76 4.79 -13.80
C PRO A 141 2.13 3.44 -14.39
N GLU A 142 1.62 3.16 -15.58
CA GLU A 142 2.00 1.99 -16.34
C GLU A 142 3.50 2.02 -16.67
N GLY A 143 4.17 0.88 -16.52
CA GLY A 143 5.61 0.75 -16.77
C GLY A 143 6.50 1.15 -15.60
N THR A 144 5.97 1.82 -14.57
CA THR A 144 6.73 2.12 -13.34
C THR A 144 6.76 0.88 -12.44
N ASP A 145 7.94 0.48 -11.98
CA ASP A 145 8.08 -0.55 -10.95
C ASP A 145 7.55 -0.03 -9.61
N TRP A 146 6.90 -0.89 -8.84
CA TRP A 146 6.24 -0.47 -7.62
C TRP A 146 6.26 -1.57 -6.56
N ALA A 147 6.52 -1.14 -5.32
CA ALA A 147 6.40 -1.98 -4.14
C ALA A 147 5.68 -1.23 -3.01
N HIS A 148 4.75 -1.90 -2.35
CA HIS A 148 3.97 -1.39 -1.24
C HIS A 148 4.19 -2.26 0.00
N PHE A 149 4.47 -1.60 1.13
CA PHE A 149 4.52 -2.25 2.44
C PHE A 149 3.28 -1.86 3.25
N ASP A 150 2.39 -2.85 3.47
CA ASP A 150 1.30 -2.70 4.43
C ASP A 150 1.80 -3.18 5.80
N THR A 151 2.08 -2.24 6.68
CA THR A 151 2.77 -2.49 7.95
C THR A 151 1.93 -2.10 9.14
N PHE A 152 2.08 -2.78 10.28
CA PHE A 152 1.45 -2.33 11.52
C PHE A 152 2.18 -1.15 12.16
N ALA A 153 3.48 -1.01 11.88
CA ALA A 153 4.35 0.06 12.38
C ALA A 153 4.32 0.25 13.91
N TRP A 154 3.89 -0.75 14.64
CA TRP A 154 3.79 -0.72 16.10
C TRP A 154 4.21 -2.05 16.72
N ARG A 155 5.12 -1.99 17.68
CA ARG A 155 5.56 -3.14 18.45
C ARG A 155 4.82 -3.19 19.80
N PRO A 156 3.93 -4.16 20.00
CA PRO A 156 3.12 -4.25 21.24
C PRO A 156 3.93 -4.72 22.45
N ILE A 157 5.01 -5.51 22.23
CA ILE A 157 5.84 -6.10 23.27
C ILE A 157 7.30 -5.81 22.94
N ALA A 158 8.06 -5.38 23.95
CA ALA A 158 9.50 -5.13 23.80
C ALA A 158 10.25 -6.45 23.50
N LYS A 159 11.23 -6.39 22.60
CA LYS A 159 12.21 -7.45 22.31
C LYS A 159 13.63 -6.92 22.49
N PRO A 160 14.66 -7.76 22.60
CA PRO A 160 16.05 -7.30 22.65
C PRO A 160 16.38 -6.37 21.49
N GLY A 161 16.90 -5.17 21.78
CA GLY A 161 17.19 -4.14 20.78
C GLY A 161 15.98 -3.46 20.12
N ARG A 162 14.76 -3.83 20.49
CA ARG A 162 13.51 -3.32 19.89
C ARG A 162 12.49 -2.98 20.99
N PRO A 163 12.40 -1.73 21.44
CA PRO A 163 11.47 -1.33 22.49
C PRO A 163 10.02 -1.42 22.01
N LYS A 164 9.09 -1.47 22.96
CA LYS A 164 7.67 -1.27 22.68
C LYS A 164 7.44 0.13 22.12
N GLY A 165 6.61 0.27 21.10
CA GLY A 165 6.28 1.57 20.49
C GLY A 165 6.29 1.51 18.98
N GLY A 166 6.42 2.67 18.34
CA GLY A 166 6.57 2.78 16.88
C GLY A 166 7.79 2.01 16.37
N ASP A 167 7.63 1.31 15.26
CA ASP A 167 8.71 0.53 14.62
C ASP A 167 8.57 0.65 13.09
N ALA A 168 9.66 1.05 12.44
CA ALA A 168 9.70 1.26 10.99
C ALA A 168 10.00 -0.06 10.25
N LEU A 169 9.06 -1.00 10.35
CA LEU A 169 9.17 -2.31 9.72
C LEU A 169 9.21 -2.20 8.18
N GLY A 170 10.14 -2.93 7.56
CA GLY A 170 10.38 -2.93 6.11
C GLY A 170 11.30 -1.80 5.62
N LEU A 171 11.59 -0.79 6.44
CA LEU A 171 12.42 0.36 6.04
C LEU A 171 13.87 -0.04 5.76
N ARG A 172 14.46 -0.91 6.62
CA ARG A 172 15.84 -1.37 6.42
C ARG A 172 15.95 -2.33 5.24
N ALA A 173 14.91 -3.16 5.01
CA ALA A 173 14.81 -3.99 3.83
C ALA A 173 14.85 -3.14 2.55
N ALA A 174 14.00 -2.11 2.47
CA ALA A 174 13.96 -1.21 1.33
C ALA A 174 15.30 -0.46 1.16
N TRP A 175 15.86 0.08 2.23
CA TRP A 175 17.13 0.78 2.19
C TRP A 175 18.27 -0.13 1.68
N ARG A 176 18.38 -1.35 2.20
CA ARG A 176 19.40 -2.33 1.80
C ARG A 176 19.25 -2.71 0.33
N MET A 177 18.04 -2.93 -0.13
CA MET A 177 17.76 -3.23 -1.54
C MET A 177 18.15 -2.05 -2.43
N LEU A 178 17.78 -0.81 -2.08
CA LEU A 178 18.13 0.39 -2.84
C LEU A 178 19.65 0.60 -2.94
N GLN A 179 20.38 0.40 -1.84
CA GLN A 179 21.84 0.43 -1.86
C GLN A 179 22.45 -0.61 -2.80
N SER A 180 21.88 -1.81 -2.85
CA SER A 180 22.38 -2.88 -3.74
C SER A 180 22.05 -2.63 -5.22
N ARG A 181 20.92 -1.96 -5.51
CA ARG A 181 20.43 -1.76 -6.89
C ARG A 181 20.94 -0.49 -7.53
N PHE A 182 21.18 0.58 -6.73
CA PHE A 182 21.46 1.93 -7.22
C PHE A 182 22.71 2.58 -6.60
N GLY A 183 23.40 1.88 -5.65
CA GLY A 183 24.57 2.38 -4.93
C GLY A 183 25.93 2.03 -5.54
#